data_1ed93332c0c61af5c966744f783025c8
#
_entry.id   1ed93332c0c61af5c966744f783025c8
#
_cell.length_a   1.000
_cell.length_b   1.000
_cell.length_c   1.000
_cell.angle_alpha   90.00
_cell.angle_beta   90.00
_cell.angle_gamma   90.00
#
_symmetry.space_group_name_H-M   'P 1'
#
loop_
_entity.id
_entity.type
_entity.pdbx_description
1 polymer ?
#
loop_
_entity_poly.entity_id
_entity_poly.type
_entity_poly.pdbx_seq_one_letter_code
_entity_poly.pdbx_strand_id
1 'polypeptide(L)'
;MSVIVICGATATGKSDLALSLAEAIGAEIVNADSMQLYKGMDIGTAKLALSQRRGIPHHLLDVLRVNQEASVAQYQIDARNIIDQLLELNKPVIVVGGTGLYIKAILDDLNFPDTDPALREKIAKQGQELGQDVMHQRLAKLDPAAAAAIPKENLRRVVRALEVIELTG
;
A
#
# COMPACT_ATOMS: atom_id res chain seq x y z
N MET A 1 12.02 11.45 -18.93
CA MET A 1 10.86 11.87 -18.13
C MET A 1 11.08 11.43 -16.70
N SER A 2 10.56 12.14 -15.71
CA SER A 2 10.84 11.87 -14.30
C SER A 2 9.55 11.57 -13.53
N VAL A 3 9.66 10.66 -12.56
CA VAL A 3 8.68 10.42 -11.54
C VAL A 3 9.09 11.22 -10.31
N ILE A 4 8.21 12.08 -9.82
CA ILE A 4 8.44 12.91 -8.64
C ILE A 4 7.60 12.32 -7.49
N VAL A 5 8.22 12.11 -6.33
CA VAL A 5 7.52 11.55 -5.17
C VAL A 5 7.39 12.61 -4.07
N ILE A 6 6.17 12.89 -3.65
CA ILE A 6 5.85 13.80 -2.55
C ILE A 6 5.28 12.97 -1.39
N CYS A 7 6.10 12.75 -0.38
CA CYS A 7 5.72 11.95 0.79
C CYS A 7 5.88 12.70 2.10
N GLY A 8 5.17 12.27 3.13
CA GLY A 8 5.25 12.86 4.47
C GLY A 8 3.97 12.61 5.28
N ALA A 9 3.93 13.12 6.51
CA ALA A 9 2.82 12.97 7.43
C ALA A 9 1.51 13.60 6.89
N THR A 10 0.37 13.16 7.43
CA THR A 10 -0.94 13.76 7.11
C THR A 10 -0.95 15.24 7.50
N ALA A 11 -1.71 16.06 6.76
CA ALA A 11 -1.89 17.50 6.98
C ALA A 11 -0.62 18.38 6.81
N THR A 12 0.39 17.92 6.06
CA THR A 12 1.63 18.68 5.78
C THR A 12 1.57 19.48 4.47
N GLY A 13 0.41 19.60 3.82
CA GLY A 13 0.28 20.36 2.56
C GLY A 13 0.74 19.62 1.30
N LYS A 14 0.95 18.28 1.37
CA LYS A 14 1.40 17.47 0.21
C LYS A 14 0.50 17.60 -1.02
N SER A 15 -0.82 17.57 -0.81
CA SER A 15 -1.78 17.63 -1.91
C SER A 15 -1.75 18.97 -2.63
N ASP A 16 -1.65 20.07 -1.90
CA ASP A 16 -1.55 21.41 -2.49
C ASP A 16 -0.24 21.60 -3.25
N LEU A 17 0.88 21.09 -2.70
CA LEU A 17 2.16 21.10 -3.38
C LEU A 17 2.11 20.27 -4.66
N ALA A 18 1.50 19.06 -4.59
CA ALA A 18 1.36 18.18 -5.75
C ALA A 18 0.52 18.83 -6.85
N LEU A 19 -0.60 19.47 -6.50
CA LEU A 19 -1.43 20.19 -7.47
C LEU A 19 -0.66 21.34 -8.13
N SER A 20 0.01 22.18 -7.34
CA SER A 20 0.75 23.33 -7.88
C SER A 20 1.90 22.89 -8.78
N LEU A 21 2.60 21.82 -8.42
CA LEU A 21 3.67 21.27 -9.24
C LEU A 21 3.08 20.62 -10.51
N ALA A 22 1.98 19.86 -10.40
CA ALA A 22 1.33 19.22 -11.55
C ALA A 22 0.86 20.25 -12.59
N GLU A 23 0.28 21.38 -12.15
CA GLU A 23 -0.07 22.49 -13.05
C GLU A 23 1.15 23.07 -13.75
N ALA A 24 2.25 23.27 -13.02
CA ALA A 24 3.45 23.90 -13.55
C ALA A 24 4.16 23.04 -14.62
N ILE A 25 4.13 21.72 -14.51
CA ILE A 25 4.88 20.81 -15.39
C ILE A 25 3.97 19.94 -16.27
N GLY A 26 2.66 20.07 -16.20
CA GLY A 26 1.69 19.25 -16.96
C GLY A 26 1.66 17.79 -16.51
N ALA A 27 1.89 17.51 -15.22
CA ALA A 27 1.93 16.17 -14.67
C ALA A 27 0.53 15.64 -14.33
N GLU A 28 0.41 14.31 -14.25
CA GLU A 28 -0.72 13.62 -13.64
C GLU A 28 -0.31 13.05 -12.27
N ILE A 29 -1.30 12.86 -11.39
CA ILE A 29 -1.06 12.47 -9.99
C ILE A 29 -1.45 11.01 -9.78
N VAL A 30 -0.56 10.25 -9.14
CA VAL A 30 -0.80 8.87 -8.66
C VAL A 30 -0.86 8.88 -7.15
N ASN A 31 -2.01 8.43 -6.60
CA ASN A 31 -2.21 8.37 -5.16
C ASN A 31 -1.40 7.25 -4.49
N ALA A 32 -0.69 7.58 -3.41
CA ALA A 32 0.02 6.64 -2.54
C ALA A 32 -0.47 6.69 -1.08
N ASP A 33 -1.77 6.90 -0.90
CA ASP A 33 -2.47 6.79 0.38
C ASP A 33 -3.46 5.62 0.32
N SER A 34 -3.26 4.60 1.16
CA SER A 34 -4.06 3.38 1.15
C SER A 34 -5.53 3.59 1.49
N MET A 35 -5.85 4.61 2.29
CA MET A 35 -7.22 4.90 2.67
C MET A 35 -7.99 5.66 1.59
N GLN A 36 -7.29 6.41 0.75
CA GLN A 36 -7.90 7.12 -0.37
C GLN A 36 -8.24 6.22 -1.57
N LEU A 37 -7.80 4.95 -1.58
CA LEU A 37 -8.24 3.95 -2.55
C LEU A 37 -9.75 3.68 -2.44
N TYR A 38 -10.34 3.85 -1.26
CA TYR A 38 -11.72 3.46 -0.99
C TYR A 38 -12.72 4.55 -1.37
N LYS A 39 -13.77 4.15 -2.10
CA LYS A 39 -14.90 5.02 -2.45
C LYS A 39 -15.65 5.47 -1.20
N GLY A 40 -15.96 6.76 -1.12
CA GLY A 40 -16.74 7.35 -0.04
C GLY A 40 -15.97 7.55 1.28
N MET A 41 -14.69 7.17 1.34
CA MET A 41 -13.84 7.48 2.49
C MET A 41 -13.11 8.81 2.26
N ASP A 42 -13.83 9.92 2.30
CA ASP A 42 -13.32 11.21 1.84
C ASP A 42 -12.87 12.11 2.99
N ILE A 43 -13.72 12.29 4.01
CA ILE A 43 -13.49 13.27 5.09
C ILE A 43 -12.28 12.87 5.95
N GLY A 44 -12.29 11.67 6.52
CA GLY A 44 -11.24 11.19 7.42
C GLY A 44 -9.88 10.96 6.74
N THR A 45 -9.85 10.91 5.43
CA THR A 45 -8.63 10.69 4.62
C THR A 45 -8.12 11.98 3.96
N ALA A 46 -8.84 13.07 4.14
CA ALA A 46 -8.58 14.36 3.47
C ALA A 46 -8.46 14.21 1.93
N LYS A 47 -9.28 13.32 1.33
CA LYS A 47 -9.32 13.12 -0.11
C LYS A 47 -9.88 14.37 -0.79
N LEU A 48 -9.20 14.85 -1.83
CA LEU A 48 -9.64 16.00 -2.60
C LEU A 48 -10.93 15.69 -3.37
N ALA A 49 -11.95 16.52 -3.19
CA ALA A 49 -13.13 16.49 -4.05
C ALA A 49 -12.76 16.79 -5.50
N LEU A 50 -13.55 16.30 -6.45
CA LEU A 50 -13.25 16.49 -7.88
C LEU A 50 -13.06 17.98 -8.26
N SER A 51 -13.88 18.86 -7.70
CA SER A 51 -13.78 20.32 -7.90
C SER A 51 -12.47 20.93 -7.38
N GLN A 52 -11.81 20.29 -6.43
CA GLN A 52 -10.56 20.76 -5.85
C GLN A 52 -9.31 20.25 -6.60
N ARG A 53 -9.48 19.28 -7.50
CA ARG A 53 -8.37 18.67 -8.26
C ARG A 53 -7.87 19.53 -9.42
N ARG A 54 -8.43 20.73 -9.63
CA ARG A 54 -8.01 21.73 -10.65
C ARG A 54 -7.93 21.17 -12.08
N GLY A 55 -8.77 20.18 -12.41
CA GLY A 55 -8.73 19.50 -13.71
C GLY A 55 -7.57 18.51 -13.91
N ILE A 56 -6.71 18.32 -12.89
CA ILE A 56 -5.58 17.39 -12.96
C ILE A 56 -6.09 15.96 -12.77
N PRO A 57 -5.75 15.02 -13.67
CA PRO A 57 -6.06 13.62 -13.49
C PRO A 57 -5.39 13.04 -12.24
N HIS A 58 -6.17 12.34 -11.42
CA HIS A 58 -5.70 11.61 -10.24
C HIS A 58 -6.01 10.13 -10.41
N HIS A 59 -4.98 9.33 -10.36
CA HIS A 59 -5.07 7.88 -10.47
C HIS A 59 -5.07 7.22 -9.09
N LEU A 60 -5.68 6.05 -8.98
CA LEU A 60 -5.78 5.25 -7.77
C LEU A 60 -6.48 5.98 -6.60
N LEU A 61 -7.46 6.81 -6.94
CA LEU A 61 -8.47 7.30 -6.02
C LEU A 61 -9.78 6.58 -6.29
N ASP A 62 -10.54 6.22 -5.25
CA ASP A 62 -11.88 5.63 -5.38
C ASP A 62 -11.95 4.33 -6.22
N VAL A 63 -10.89 3.52 -6.18
CA VAL A 63 -10.79 2.28 -6.97
C VAL A 63 -11.35 1.06 -6.25
N LEU A 64 -11.45 1.09 -4.92
CA LEU A 64 -11.96 0.00 -4.10
C LEU A 64 -13.29 0.34 -3.44
N ARG A 65 -14.12 -0.67 -3.21
CA ARG A 65 -15.27 -0.59 -2.31
C ARG A 65 -14.82 -0.87 -0.88
N VAL A 66 -15.54 -0.37 0.13
CA VAL A 66 -15.18 -0.53 1.55
C VAL A 66 -15.16 -1.99 2.04
N ASN A 67 -15.81 -2.92 1.32
CA ASN A 67 -15.81 -4.35 1.59
C ASN A 67 -14.72 -5.13 0.84
N GLN A 68 -13.85 -4.46 0.09
CA GLN A 68 -12.71 -5.07 -0.61
C GLN A 68 -11.43 -4.86 0.21
N GLU A 69 -10.54 -5.83 0.22
CA GLU A 69 -9.22 -5.68 0.83
C GLU A 69 -8.25 -5.00 -0.13
N ALA A 70 -7.53 -4.00 0.38
CA ALA A 70 -6.40 -3.42 -0.35
C ALA A 70 -5.18 -4.35 -0.24
N SER A 71 -4.61 -4.71 -1.38
CA SER A 71 -3.37 -5.47 -1.47
C SER A 71 -2.23 -4.58 -1.94
N VAL A 72 -1.10 -4.61 -1.22
CA VAL A 72 0.10 -3.85 -1.63
C VAL A 72 0.67 -4.40 -2.94
N ALA A 73 0.62 -5.72 -3.16
CA ALA A 73 1.03 -6.35 -4.41
C ALA A 73 0.21 -5.86 -5.60
N GLN A 74 -1.13 -5.84 -5.46
CA GLN A 74 -2.00 -5.33 -6.50
C GLN A 74 -1.78 -3.82 -6.73
N TYR A 75 -1.65 -3.05 -5.66
CA TYR A 75 -1.33 -1.63 -5.76
C TYR A 75 -0.01 -1.38 -6.52
N GLN A 76 1.03 -2.17 -6.25
CA GLN A 76 2.31 -2.07 -6.96
C GLN A 76 2.13 -2.26 -8.47
N ILE A 77 1.40 -3.31 -8.87
CA ILE A 77 1.13 -3.61 -10.27
C ILE A 77 0.36 -2.45 -10.92
N ASP A 78 -0.74 -2.02 -10.29
CA ASP A 78 -1.60 -0.98 -10.84
C ASP A 78 -0.87 0.35 -10.95
N ALA A 79 -0.13 0.75 -9.89
CA ALA A 79 0.61 2.01 -9.87
C ALA A 79 1.74 2.04 -10.90
N ARG A 80 2.53 0.96 -11.00
CA ARG A 80 3.62 0.87 -11.98
C ARG A 80 3.08 0.89 -13.41
N ASN A 81 2.02 0.14 -13.70
CA ASN A 81 1.39 0.16 -15.03
C ASN A 81 0.91 1.57 -15.43
N ILE A 82 0.29 2.30 -14.49
CA ILE A 82 -0.15 3.69 -14.75
C ILE A 82 1.05 4.61 -14.98
N ILE A 83 2.09 4.49 -14.16
CA ILE A 83 3.31 5.30 -14.29
C ILE A 83 3.97 5.04 -15.64
N ASP A 84 4.14 3.77 -16.02
CA ASP A 84 4.79 3.40 -17.29
C ASP A 84 3.99 3.92 -18.49
N GLN A 85 2.66 3.77 -18.50
CA GLN A 85 1.79 4.33 -19.55
C GLN A 85 1.92 5.85 -19.68
N LEU A 86 1.98 6.57 -18.55
CA LEU A 86 2.13 8.02 -18.57
C LEU A 86 3.51 8.44 -19.09
N LEU A 87 4.56 7.73 -18.70
CA LEU A 87 5.92 7.98 -19.17
C LEU A 87 6.06 7.70 -20.68
N GLU A 88 5.43 6.64 -21.21
CA GLU A 88 5.36 6.36 -22.65
C GLU A 88 4.66 7.48 -23.44
N LEU A 89 3.65 8.11 -22.84
CA LEU A 89 2.97 9.27 -23.40
C LEU A 89 3.75 10.59 -23.21
N ASN A 90 4.97 10.52 -22.71
CA ASN A 90 5.79 11.68 -22.36
C ASN A 90 5.13 12.63 -21.34
N LYS A 91 4.32 12.10 -20.42
CA LYS A 91 3.73 12.86 -19.33
C LYS A 91 4.54 12.69 -18.05
N PRO A 92 4.90 13.78 -17.35
CA PRO A 92 5.49 13.70 -16.01
C PRO A 92 4.48 13.12 -15.01
N VAL A 93 4.98 12.40 -14.01
CA VAL A 93 4.15 11.75 -12.98
C VAL A 93 4.52 12.24 -11.60
N ILE A 94 3.53 12.58 -10.79
CA ILE A 94 3.70 12.90 -9.38
C ILE A 94 3.03 11.83 -8.53
N VAL A 95 3.81 11.08 -7.76
CA VAL A 95 3.30 10.15 -6.75
C VAL A 95 3.13 10.92 -5.45
N VAL A 96 1.92 10.97 -4.89
CA VAL A 96 1.66 11.70 -3.64
C VAL A 96 0.95 10.83 -2.61
N GLY A 97 1.45 10.79 -1.37
CA GLY A 97 0.78 10.07 -0.30
C GLY A 97 1.57 9.97 1.00
N GLY A 98 0.97 9.27 1.96
CA GLY A 98 1.53 9.06 3.30
C GLY A 98 1.82 7.59 3.62
N THR A 99 1.43 6.64 2.76
CA THR A 99 1.63 5.21 3.01
C THR A 99 3.02 4.78 2.55
N GLY A 100 3.99 4.75 3.48
CA GLY A 100 5.39 4.45 3.17
C GLY A 100 5.60 3.13 2.44
N LEU A 101 4.81 2.08 2.76
CA LEU A 101 4.89 0.79 2.07
C LEU A 101 4.46 0.89 0.60
N TYR A 102 3.47 1.73 0.28
CA TYR A 102 3.03 1.97 -1.09
C TYR A 102 4.09 2.70 -1.91
N ILE A 103 4.72 3.71 -1.31
CA ILE A 103 5.83 4.43 -1.94
C ILE A 103 6.99 3.48 -2.21
N LYS A 104 7.38 2.66 -1.23
CA LYS A 104 8.41 1.63 -1.41
C LYS A 104 8.03 0.62 -2.49
N ALA A 105 6.78 0.19 -2.56
CA ALA A 105 6.30 -0.73 -3.59
C ALA A 105 6.46 -0.16 -5.01
N ILE A 106 6.34 1.16 -5.19
CA ILE A 106 6.60 1.81 -6.48
C ILE A 106 8.10 1.91 -6.77
N LEU A 107 8.90 2.34 -5.78
CA LEU A 107 10.29 2.73 -5.99
C LEU A 107 11.28 1.57 -5.90
N ASP A 108 11.02 0.62 -4.99
CA ASP A 108 11.92 -0.49 -4.69
C ASP A 108 11.43 -1.76 -5.40
N ASP A 109 12.34 -2.67 -5.69
CA ASP A 109 12.00 -3.98 -6.26
C ASP A 109 11.50 -4.94 -5.16
N LEU A 110 10.35 -4.59 -4.57
CA LEU A 110 9.72 -5.42 -3.56
C LEU A 110 9.00 -6.60 -4.22
N ASN A 111 9.38 -7.81 -3.83
CA ASN A 111 8.66 -9.01 -4.17
C ASN A 111 7.65 -9.34 -3.06
N PHE A 112 6.39 -9.48 -3.43
CA PHE A 112 5.32 -9.85 -2.52
C PHE A 112 4.97 -11.32 -2.76
N PRO A 113 5.26 -12.22 -1.78
CA PRO A 113 4.85 -13.62 -1.87
C PRO A 113 3.34 -13.74 -2.06
N ASP A 114 2.92 -14.78 -2.76
CA ASP A 114 1.52 -15.11 -2.96
C ASP A 114 0.76 -15.21 -1.64
N THR A 115 -0.55 -15.03 -1.70
CA THR A 115 -1.44 -15.08 -0.55
C THR A 115 -2.51 -16.13 -0.76
N ASP A 116 -2.79 -16.91 0.29
CA ASP A 116 -3.95 -17.80 0.37
C ASP A 116 -4.86 -17.35 1.52
N PRO A 117 -6.00 -16.69 1.22
CA PRO A 117 -6.92 -16.22 2.25
C PRO A 117 -7.46 -17.34 3.15
N ALA A 118 -7.68 -18.55 2.62
CA ALA A 118 -8.19 -19.67 3.39
C ALA A 118 -7.13 -20.21 4.35
N LEU A 119 -5.89 -20.34 3.90
CA LEU A 119 -4.75 -20.70 4.74
C LEU A 119 -4.52 -19.65 5.83
N ARG A 120 -4.53 -18.36 5.46
CA ARG A 120 -4.39 -17.26 6.43
C ARG A 120 -5.46 -17.29 7.50
N GLU A 121 -6.73 -17.49 7.12
CA GLU A 121 -7.83 -17.59 8.08
C GLU A 121 -7.66 -18.79 9.02
N LYS A 122 -7.22 -19.93 8.49
CA LYS A 122 -6.91 -21.13 9.29
C LYS A 122 -5.83 -20.84 10.33
N ILE A 123 -4.72 -20.23 9.92
CA ILE A 123 -3.61 -19.88 10.82
C ILE A 123 -4.06 -18.81 11.83
N ALA A 124 -4.87 -17.84 11.43
CA ALA A 124 -5.41 -16.82 12.33
C ALA A 124 -6.31 -17.41 13.40
N LYS A 125 -7.18 -18.37 13.07
CA LYS A 125 -7.99 -19.13 14.03
C LYS A 125 -7.12 -19.90 15.04
N GLN A 126 -6.08 -20.59 14.55
CA GLN A 126 -5.09 -21.22 15.44
C GLN A 126 -4.45 -20.20 16.41
N GLY A 127 -4.16 -18.99 15.91
CA GLY A 127 -3.61 -17.92 16.74
C GLY A 127 -4.57 -17.42 17.83
N GLN A 128 -5.88 -17.42 17.58
CA GLN A 128 -6.90 -17.08 18.57
C GLN A 128 -7.05 -18.18 19.65
N GLU A 129 -6.93 -19.44 19.24
CA GLU A 129 -7.08 -20.60 20.14
C GLU A 129 -5.83 -20.86 21.00
N LEU A 130 -4.64 -20.80 20.39
CA LEU A 130 -3.38 -21.17 21.03
C LEU A 130 -2.65 -19.98 21.69
N GLY A 131 -3.01 -18.77 21.30
CA GLY A 131 -2.39 -17.54 21.79
C GLY A 131 -1.11 -17.14 21.07
N GLN A 132 -0.76 -15.88 21.24
CA GLN A 132 0.35 -15.22 20.51
C GLN A 132 1.73 -15.84 20.83
N ASP A 133 1.97 -16.27 22.07
CA ASP A 133 3.26 -16.83 22.49
C ASP A 133 3.55 -18.15 21.75
N VAL A 134 2.56 -19.03 21.64
CA VAL A 134 2.69 -20.32 20.94
C VAL A 134 2.92 -20.11 19.46
N MET A 135 2.17 -19.18 18.83
CA MET A 135 2.33 -18.86 17.41
C MET A 135 3.69 -18.25 17.11
N HIS A 136 4.17 -17.36 17.97
CA HIS A 136 5.50 -16.78 17.82
C HIS A 136 6.62 -17.81 18.02
N GLN A 137 6.49 -18.75 18.96
CA GLN A 137 7.42 -19.87 19.12
C GLN A 137 7.43 -20.79 17.88
N ARG A 138 6.26 -21.02 17.27
CA ARG A 138 6.17 -21.76 16.00
C ARG A 138 6.94 -21.04 14.89
N LEU A 139 6.76 -19.73 14.77
CA LEU A 139 7.52 -18.91 13.81
C LEU A 139 9.03 -19.00 14.10
N ALA A 140 9.44 -18.88 15.36
CA ALA A 140 10.85 -18.95 15.75
C ALA A 140 11.53 -20.28 15.41
N LYS A 141 10.78 -21.38 15.37
CA LYS A 141 11.30 -22.69 14.95
C LYS A 141 11.47 -22.81 13.44
N LEU A 142 10.63 -22.13 12.65
CA LEU A 142 10.63 -22.19 11.20
C LEU A 142 11.52 -21.10 10.57
N ASP A 143 11.42 -19.88 11.09
CA ASP A 143 12.22 -18.72 10.68
C ASP A 143 12.61 -17.88 11.91
N PRO A 144 13.80 -18.17 12.53
CA PRO A 144 14.29 -17.41 13.67
C PRO A 144 14.54 -15.93 13.37
N ALA A 145 14.88 -15.59 12.12
CA ALA A 145 15.15 -14.21 11.72
C ALA A 145 13.86 -13.40 11.66
N ALA A 146 12.81 -13.96 11.06
CA ALA A 146 11.48 -13.32 11.04
C ALA A 146 10.93 -13.18 12.48
N ALA A 147 11.09 -14.19 13.33
CA ALA A 147 10.65 -14.13 14.72
C ALA A 147 11.38 -13.04 15.52
N ALA A 148 12.67 -12.84 15.29
CA ALA A 148 13.43 -11.77 15.93
C ALA A 148 12.97 -10.37 15.47
N ALA A 149 12.50 -10.24 14.23
CA ALA A 149 12.05 -8.97 13.65
C ALA A 149 10.56 -8.64 13.93
N ILE A 150 9.75 -9.65 14.25
CA ILE A 150 8.30 -9.50 14.46
C ILE A 150 7.97 -9.65 15.94
N PRO A 151 7.52 -8.58 16.64
CA PRO A 151 7.07 -8.68 18.02
C PRO A 151 5.92 -9.71 18.16
N LYS A 152 5.96 -10.51 19.23
CA LYS A 152 4.94 -11.54 19.48
C LYS A 152 3.52 -11.01 19.61
N GLU A 153 3.38 -9.77 20.07
CA GLU A 153 2.11 -9.05 20.20
C GLU A 153 1.49 -8.74 18.82
N ASN A 154 2.29 -8.74 17.77
CA ASN A 154 1.80 -8.51 16.42
C ASN A 154 1.38 -9.82 15.73
N LEU A 155 0.34 -10.45 16.29
CA LEU A 155 -0.18 -11.74 15.79
C LEU A 155 -0.50 -11.69 14.29
N ARG A 156 -0.97 -10.55 13.77
CA ARG A 156 -1.25 -10.40 12.32
C ARG A 156 0.00 -10.60 11.46
N ARG A 157 1.16 -10.05 11.88
CA ARG A 157 2.43 -10.26 11.18
C ARG A 157 2.96 -11.67 11.36
N VAL A 158 2.81 -12.27 12.54
CA VAL A 158 3.17 -13.67 12.79
C VAL A 158 2.38 -14.61 11.90
N VAL A 159 1.05 -14.41 11.80
CA VAL A 159 0.16 -15.19 10.90
C VAL A 159 0.61 -15.05 9.44
N ARG A 160 0.92 -13.83 9.00
CA ARG A 160 1.38 -13.62 7.61
C ARG A 160 2.72 -14.30 7.35
N ALA A 161 3.67 -14.24 8.28
CA ALA A 161 4.95 -14.92 8.12
C ALA A 161 4.79 -16.44 8.04
N LEU A 162 3.94 -17.01 8.89
CA LEU A 162 3.63 -18.46 8.85
C LEU A 162 2.92 -18.87 7.55
N GLU A 163 1.99 -18.03 7.04
CA GLU A 163 1.35 -18.26 5.74
C GLU A 163 2.38 -18.30 4.62
N VAL A 164 3.29 -17.34 4.57
CA VAL A 164 4.35 -17.29 3.55
C VAL A 164 5.21 -18.54 3.61
N ILE A 165 5.65 -18.96 4.80
CA ILE A 165 6.44 -20.17 4.97
C ILE A 165 5.69 -21.42 4.49
N GLU A 166 4.40 -21.54 4.78
CA GLU A 166 3.59 -22.71 4.33
C GLU A 166 3.36 -22.72 2.81
N LEU A 167 3.40 -21.55 2.13
CA LEU A 167 3.23 -21.44 0.69
C LEU A 167 4.53 -21.62 -0.10
N THR A 168 5.65 -21.23 0.48
CA THR A 168 6.94 -21.17 -0.25
C THR A 168 7.95 -22.22 0.18
N GLY A 169 7.74 -22.89 1.31
CA GLY A 169 8.65 -23.88 1.90
C GLY A 169 9.69 -23.20 2.75
#